data_694134efded38f2e353e2ea7f18bffdf
#
_entry.id   694134efded38f2e353e2ea7f18bffdf
#
_cell.length_a   1.000
_cell.length_b   1.000
_cell.length_c   1.000
_cell.angle_alpha   90.00
_cell.angle_beta   90.00
_cell.angle_gamma   90.00
#
_symmetry.space_group_name_H-M   'P 1'
#
loop_
_entity.id
_entity.type
_entity.pdbx_description
1 polymer ?
#
loop_
_entity_poly.entity_id
_entity_poly.type
_entity_poly.pdbx_seq_one_letter_code
_entity_poly.pdbx_strand_id
1 'polypeptide(L)'
;EAYQKIQEGMIGEITGGNVYWNQSMLWYKNRDKAWTDTEWMVRDWVNWKWLSGDHIVEQHVHNIDVFLWMSGLKPVKATAFGARHRRITGDQYDQFSVDFEMENGIHMHSMCRQIDGCSTNVSEFIQGTKGSWNSADHEIKDLAGNVIWKYDEEAAKAQWQQHDPYVLEHVDWVNHIRRGTAHDE
;
A
#
# COMPACT_ATOMS: atom_id res chain seq x y z
N GLU A 1 1.22 -5.55 -14.91
CA GLU A 1 0.61 -5.02 -16.15
C GLU A 1 0.31 -3.52 -16.05
N ALA A 2 -0.43 -3.04 -15.01
CA ALA A 2 -0.74 -1.61 -14.86
C ALA A 2 0.51 -0.73 -14.88
N TYR A 3 1.58 -1.13 -14.17
CA TYR A 3 2.87 -0.46 -14.19
C TYR A 3 3.38 -0.24 -15.62
N GLN A 4 3.38 -1.30 -16.45
CA GLN A 4 3.81 -1.20 -17.85
C GLN A 4 2.99 -0.19 -18.64
N LYS A 5 1.66 -0.17 -18.47
CA LYS A 5 0.76 0.79 -19.12
C LYS A 5 1.00 2.23 -18.71
N ILE A 6 1.32 2.44 -17.44
CA ILE A 6 1.71 3.76 -16.93
C ILE A 6 3.06 4.18 -17.52
N GLN A 7 4.07 3.29 -17.55
CA GLN A 7 5.37 3.57 -18.14
C GLN A 7 5.29 3.78 -19.67
N GLU A 8 4.37 3.14 -20.37
CA GLU A 8 4.05 3.41 -21.78
C GLU A 8 3.40 4.79 -22.00
N GLY A 9 3.11 5.53 -20.93
CA GLY A 9 2.56 6.89 -20.98
C GLY A 9 1.04 6.96 -21.17
N MET A 10 0.32 5.91 -20.83
CA MET A 10 -1.14 5.85 -21.01
C MET A 10 -1.89 6.92 -20.21
N ILE A 11 -1.40 7.27 -19.00
CA ILE A 11 -1.94 8.37 -18.19
C ILE A 11 -1.16 9.69 -18.38
N GLY A 12 -0.14 9.71 -19.23
CA GLY A 12 0.75 10.86 -19.40
C GLY A 12 1.74 11.02 -18.24
N GLU A 13 2.19 12.25 -17.97
CA GLU A 13 3.03 12.57 -16.83
C GLU A 13 2.23 12.50 -15.53
N ILE A 14 2.79 11.86 -14.50
CA ILE A 14 2.14 11.77 -13.18
C ILE A 14 2.12 13.16 -12.53
N THR A 15 0.95 13.58 -12.07
CA THR A 15 0.70 14.89 -11.45
C THR A 15 0.39 14.80 -9.96
N GLY A 16 0.20 13.60 -9.42
CA GLY A 16 -0.06 13.35 -8.02
C GLY A 16 -0.80 12.04 -7.80
N GLY A 17 -1.18 11.78 -6.56
CA GLY A 17 -1.98 10.61 -6.24
C GLY A 17 -2.43 10.56 -4.78
N ASN A 18 -3.27 9.57 -4.52
CA ASN A 18 -3.78 9.28 -3.19
C ASN A 18 -3.60 7.80 -2.89
N VAL A 19 -3.14 7.48 -1.69
CA VAL A 19 -2.95 6.11 -1.25
C VAL A 19 -3.65 5.89 0.09
N TYR A 20 -4.32 4.74 0.22
CA TYR A 20 -5.18 4.44 1.36
C TYR A 20 -4.94 3.06 1.91
N TRP A 21 -4.82 2.96 3.24
CA TRP A 21 -4.98 1.71 3.98
C TRP A 21 -5.94 1.91 5.14
N ASN A 22 -7.21 2.04 4.82
CA ASN A 22 -8.26 2.23 5.81
C ASN A 22 -8.99 0.92 6.05
N GLN A 23 -8.84 0.35 7.23
CA GLN A 23 -9.44 -0.93 7.62
C GLN A 23 -9.88 -0.93 9.08
N SER A 24 -10.50 -2.01 9.50
CA SER A 24 -10.75 -2.31 10.91
C SER A 24 -9.45 -2.58 11.66
N MET A 25 -9.51 -2.50 12.97
CA MET A 25 -8.38 -2.83 13.83
C MET A 25 -7.95 -4.28 13.60
N LEU A 26 -6.63 -4.51 13.60
CA LEU A 26 -6.07 -5.86 13.53
C LEU A 26 -6.29 -6.60 14.87
N TRP A 27 -5.83 -7.84 14.90
CA TRP A 27 -5.85 -8.65 16.10
C TRP A 27 -5.05 -8.00 17.24
N TYR A 28 -5.40 -8.34 18.48
CA TYR A 28 -4.64 -7.97 19.67
C TYR A 28 -4.66 -9.13 20.68
N LYS A 29 -3.72 -9.09 21.61
CA LYS A 29 -3.63 -10.07 22.71
C LYS A 29 -3.77 -9.34 24.04
N ASN A 30 -4.83 -9.64 24.77
CA ASN A 30 -4.94 -9.22 26.16
C ASN A 30 -3.79 -9.85 26.96
N ARG A 31 -3.26 -9.08 27.91
CA ARG A 31 -2.20 -9.56 28.78
C ARG A 31 -2.68 -10.72 29.65
N ASP A 32 -1.97 -11.85 29.60
CA ASP A 32 -2.12 -12.91 30.58
C ASP A 32 -1.32 -12.58 31.85
N LYS A 33 -1.84 -12.94 33.01
CA LYS A 33 -1.19 -12.71 34.31
C LYS A 33 0.13 -13.45 34.47
N ALA A 34 0.31 -14.56 33.73
CA ALA A 34 1.54 -15.34 33.75
C ALA A 34 2.65 -14.76 32.88
N TRP A 35 2.34 -13.82 31.99
CA TRP A 35 3.32 -13.23 31.08
C TRP A 35 4.03 -12.03 31.70
N THR A 36 5.34 -11.95 31.43
CA THR A 36 6.09 -10.71 31.65
C THR A 36 5.62 -9.62 30.68
N ASP A 37 5.96 -8.36 30.95
CA ASP A 37 5.62 -7.26 30.04
C ASP A 37 6.23 -7.48 28.64
N THR A 38 7.50 -7.89 28.58
CA THR A 38 8.20 -8.16 27.32
C THR A 38 7.56 -9.33 26.57
N GLU A 39 7.19 -10.40 27.26
CA GLU A 39 6.52 -11.53 26.61
C GLU A 39 5.17 -11.10 26.02
N TRP A 40 4.38 -10.32 26.77
CA TRP A 40 3.13 -9.79 26.26
C TRP A 40 3.35 -8.89 25.03
N MET A 41 4.30 -7.96 25.08
CA MET A 41 4.62 -7.09 23.94
C MET A 41 4.99 -7.91 22.70
N VAL A 42 5.83 -8.95 22.83
CA VAL A 42 6.19 -9.81 21.69
C VAL A 42 5.01 -10.61 21.15
N ARG A 43 4.10 -11.11 22.02
CA ARG A 43 2.90 -11.83 21.60
C ARG A 43 1.84 -10.93 20.97
N ASP A 44 1.85 -9.65 21.30
CA ASP A 44 0.95 -8.59 20.81
C ASP A 44 1.71 -7.59 19.90
N TRP A 45 2.77 -8.05 19.25
CA TRP A 45 3.81 -7.25 18.61
C TRP A 45 3.28 -6.19 17.64
N VAL A 46 2.24 -6.50 16.88
CA VAL A 46 1.67 -5.60 15.88
C VAL A 46 1.17 -4.28 16.49
N ASN A 47 0.81 -4.28 17.77
CA ASN A 47 0.25 -3.13 18.46
C ASN A 47 1.31 -2.23 19.14
N TRP A 48 2.60 -2.62 19.07
CA TRP A 48 3.69 -1.90 19.73
C TRP A 48 4.63 -1.27 18.70
N LYS A 49 4.75 0.09 18.73
CA LYS A 49 5.54 0.85 17.75
C LYS A 49 6.99 0.38 17.61
N TRP A 50 7.63 0.03 18.71
CA TRP A 50 9.03 -0.41 18.69
C TRP A 50 9.23 -1.77 18.00
N LEU A 51 8.18 -2.55 17.82
CA LEU A 51 8.20 -3.84 17.12
C LEU A 51 7.68 -3.73 15.69
N SER A 52 6.62 -2.96 15.48
CA SER A 52 5.92 -2.87 14.19
C SER A 52 6.24 -1.60 13.37
N GLY A 53 6.79 -0.56 13.99
CA GLY A 53 6.95 0.74 13.34
C GLY A 53 5.66 1.55 13.22
N ASP A 54 4.59 1.13 13.93
CA ASP A 54 3.22 1.58 13.77
C ASP A 54 2.57 1.07 12.47
N HIS A 55 1.25 1.16 12.35
CA HIS A 55 0.52 0.62 11.18
C HIS A 55 0.81 1.37 9.86
N ILE A 56 1.36 2.56 9.95
CA ILE A 56 1.85 3.28 8.75
C ILE A 56 3.05 2.57 8.11
N VAL A 57 3.87 1.88 8.91
CA VAL A 57 5.01 1.10 8.43
C VAL A 57 4.63 -0.35 8.19
N GLU A 58 3.90 -0.98 9.11
CA GLU A 58 3.61 -2.41 9.06
C GLU A 58 2.59 -2.78 7.98
N GLN A 59 1.62 -1.89 7.68
CA GLN A 59 0.59 -2.12 6.67
C GLN A 59 0.64 -1.13 5.52
N HIS A 60 0.62 0.15 5.82
CA HIS A 60 0.43 1.17 4.79
C HIS A 60 1.66 1.40 3.90
N VAL A 61 2.81 0.90 4.30
CA VAL A 61 4.02 0.91 3.46
C VAL A 61 3.74 0.33 2.08
N HIS A 62 2.90 -0.69 1.96
CA HIS A 62 2.55 -1.30 0.67
C HIS A 62 1.98 -0.28 -0.34
N ASN A 63 1.01 0.55 0.10
CA ASN A 63 0.41 1.54 -0.81
C ASN A 63 1.38 2.71 -1.11
N ILE A 64 2.18 3.12 -0.13
CA ILE A 64 3.22 4.13 -0.32
C ILE A 64 4.23 3.63 -1.34
N ASP A 65 4.69 2.40 -1.20
CA ASP A 65 5.64 1.76 -2.11
C ASP A 65 5.10 1.65 -3.53
N VAL A 66 3.84 1.22 -3.70
CA VAL A 66 3.19 1.17 -5.02
C VAL A 66 3.23 2.53 -5.71
N PHE A 67 2.95 3.64 -5.01
CA PHE A 67 3.04 4.97 -5.61
C PHE A 67 4.48 5.32 -6.01
N LEU A 68 5.45 5.05 -5.14
CA LEU A 68 6.86 5.32 -5.41
C LEU A 68 7.36 4.49 -6.60
N TRP A 69 7.00 3.21 -6.64
CA TRP A 69 7.32 2.33 -7.75
C TRP A 69 6.69 2.78 -9.07
N MET A 70 5.40 3.10 -9.07
CA MET A 70 4.68 3.54 -10.27
C MET A 70 5.22 4.87 -10.82
N SER A 71 5.58 5.80 -9.92
CA SER A 71 6.06 7.13 -10.29
C SER A 71 7.56 7.20 -10.55
N GLY A 72 8.35 6.32 -9.95
CA GLY A 72 9.81 6.40 -9.92
C GLY A 72 10.35 7.59 -9.12
N LEU A 73 9.51 8.31 -8.40
CA LEU A 73 9.86 9.53 -7.66
C LEU A 73 10.21 9.25 -6.20
N LYS A 74 11.00 10.15 -5.61
CA LYS A 74 11.38 10.09 -4.19
C LYS A 74 10.72 11.20 -3.39
N PRO A 75 10.19 10.90 -2.18
CA PRO A 75 9.68 11.94 -1.30
C PRO A 75 10.85 12.74 -0.70
N VAL A 76 10.72 14.05 -0.69
CA VAL A 76 11.73 14.98 -0.13
C VAL A 76 11.23 15.67 1.13
N LYS A 77 9.90 15.65 1.37
CA LYS A 77 9.29 16.23 2.54
C LYS A 77 7.99 15.50 2.89
N ALA A 78 7.67 15.44 4.18
CA ALA A 78 6.41 14.93 4.68
C ALA A 78 5.81 15.87 5.74
N THR A 79 4.50 16.12 5.62
CA THR A 79 3.71 16.80 6.65
C THR A 79 2.65 15.83 7.13
N ALA A 80 2.61 15.53 8.43
CA ALA A 80 1.81 14.44 8.96
C ALA A 80 0.98 14.86 10.17
N PHE A 81 -0.20 14.27 10.25
CA PHE A 81 -1.07 14.27 11.43
C PHE A 81 -1.35 12.82 11.81
N GLY A 82 -1.38 12.54 13.10
CA GLY A 82 -1.72 11.23 13.63
C GLY A 82 -2.38 11.34 14.99
N ALA A 83 -3.21 10.36 15.34
CA ALA A 83 -3.91 10.35 16.61
C ALA A 83 -4.18 8.95 17.14
N ARG A 84 -4.27 8.83 18.47
CA ARG A 84 -4.63 7.62 19.17
C ARG A 84 -5.86 7.88 20.04
N HIS A 85 -6.93 7.13 19.78
CA HIS A 85 -8.21 7.30 20.47
C HIS A 85 -8.85 6.00 20.93
N ARG A 86 -8.73 4.91 20.16
CA ARG A 86 -9.54 3.69 20.31
C ARG A 86 -8.73 2.39 20.46
N ARG A 87 -7.40 2.42 20.36
CA ARG A 87 -6.55 1.25 20.55
C ARG A 87 -6.76 0.62 21.92
N ILE A 88 -6.93 -0.70 21.94
CA ILE A 88 -7.14 -1.48 23.15
C ILE A 88 -5.83 -1.80 23.83
N THR A 89 -4.82 -2.19 23.07
CA THR A 89 -3.47 -2.52 23.57
C THR A 89 -2.40 -1.70 22.84
N GLY A 90 -1.17 -1.81 23.31
CA GLY A 90 -0.02 -1.19 22.67
C GLY A 90 0.01 0.34 22.73
N ASP A 91 0.85 0.92 21.89
CA ASP A 91 1.11 2.36 21.84
C ASP A 91 0.99 2.97 20.43
N GLN A 92 0.51 2.21 19.45
CA GLN A 92 0.26 2.67 18.09
C GLN A 92 -0.80 3.77 18.02
N TYR A 93 -0.77 4.56 16.96
CA TYR A 93 -1.88 5.45 16.60
C TYR A 93 -3.03 4.68 15.94
N ASP A 94 -4.21 5.29 15.91
CA ASP A 94 -5.38 4.75 15.21
C ASP A 94 -5.41 5.18 13.76
N GLN A 95 -4.83 6.34 13.45
CA GLN A 95 -4.88 6.95 12.13
C GLN A 95 -3.68 7.86 11.87
N PHE A 96 -3.32 7.94 10.59
CA PHE A 96 -2.41 8.94 10.04
C PHE A 96 -3.02 9.57 8.79
N SER A 97 -2.71 10.85 8.60
CA SER A 97 -2.89 11.58 7.35
C SER A 97 -1.58 12.28 7.03
N VAL A 98 -1.00 11.95 5.90
CA VAL A 98 0.33 12.43 5.49
C VAL A 98 0.26 13.00 4.09
N ASP A 99 0.87 14.15 3.91
CA ASP A 99 1.15 14.73 2.61
C ASP A 99 2.66 14.62 2.34
N PHE A 100 3.00 13.86 1.30
CA PHE A 100 4.38 13.70 0.82
C PHE A 100 4.60 14.60 -0.38
N GLU A 101 5.59 15.49 -0.30
CA GLU A 101 6.09 16.27 -1.43
C GLU A 101 7.22 15.48 -2.10
N MET A 102 7.09 15.23 -3.40
CA MET A 102 8.08 14.52 -4.19
C MET A 102 9.15 15.46 -4.73
N GLU A 103 10.30 14.93 -5.16
CA GLU A 103 11.45 15.68 -5.65
C GLU A 103 11.15 16.61 -6.85
N ASN A 104 10.09 16.32 -7.61
CA ASN A 104 9.61 17.17 -8.72
C ASN A 104 8.47 18.13 -8.32
N GLY A 105 8.12 18.20 -7.02
CA GLY A 105 7.11 19.12 -6.49
C GLY A 105 5.67 18.62 -6.57
N ILE A 106 5.40 17.38 -7.06
CA ILE A 106 4.06 16.80 -6.97
C ILE A 106 3.81 16.23 -5.58
N HIS A 107 2.54 15.99 -5.26
CA HIS A 107 2.12 15.52 -3.95
C HIS A 107 1.46 14.15 -4.02
N MET A 108 1.77 13.31 -3.03
CA MET A 108 1.04 12.09 -2.71
C MET A 108 0.33 12.26 -1.36
N HIS A 109 -0.99 12.21 -1.37
CA HIS A 109 -1.79 12.19 -0.15
C HIS A 109 -1.96 10.76 0.34
N SER A 110 -1.60 10.53 1.58
CA SER A 110 -1.55 9.21 2.21
C SER A 110 -2.43 9.20 3.43
N MET A 111 -3.33 8.23 3.53
CA MET A 111 -4.20 8.07 4.70
C MET A 111 -4.28 6.61 5.10
N CYS A 112 -3.96 6.33 6.36
CA CYS A 112 -4.20 5.01 6.92
C CYS A 112 -4.95 5.10 8.26
N ARG A 113 -5.77 4.08 8.51
CA ARG A 113 -6.63 4.01 9.70
C ARG A 113 -6.97 2.57 10.03
N GLN A 114 -6.91 2.26 11.34
CA GLN A 114 -7.33 0.97 11.88
C GLN A 114 -8.39 1.22 12.98
N ILE A 115 -9.63 1.45 12.57
CA ILE A 115 -10.76 1.76 13.46
C ILE A 115 -11.97 0.96 13.03
N ASP A 116 -12.55 0.18 13.96
CA ASP A 116 -13.74 -0.62 13.72
C ASP A 116 -14.98 0.26 13.46
N GLY A 117 -15.88 -0.25 12.62
CA GLY A 117 -17.13 0.41 12.28
C GLY A 117 -17.01 1.61 11.35
N CYS A 118 -15.87 1.75 10.65
CA CYS A 118 -15.65 2.75 9.61
C CYS A 118 -15.57 2.10 8.23
N SER A 119 -15.74 2.92 7.17
CA SER A 119 -15.60 2.45 5.79
C SER A 119 -14.18 1.93 5.53
N THR A 120 -14.09 0.81 4.82
CA THR A 120 -12.81 0.22 4.39
C THR A 120 -12.43 0.76 3.01
N ASN A 121 -11.17 1.12 2.85
CA ASN A 121 -10.57 1.46 1.57
C ASN A 121 -9.07 1.12 1.62
N VAL A 122 -8.66 0.14 0.81
CA VAL A 122 -7.25 -0.20 0.59
C VAL A 122 -7.03 -0.08 -0.91
N SER A 123 -6.41 1.01 -1.33
CA SER A 123 -6.26 1.32 -2.76
C SER A 123 -5.25 2.43 -3.01
N GLU A 124 -4.82 2.53 -4.26
CA GLU A 124 -4.05 3.62 -4.82
C GLU A 124 -4.81 4.26 -5.98
N PHE A 125 -4.69 5.58 -6.08
CA PHE A 125 -5.19 6.37 -7.19
C PHE A 125 -4.08 7.29 -7.69
N ILE A 126 -3.63 7.08 -8.94
CA ILE A 126 -2.56 7.87 -9.55
C ILE A 126 -3.14 8.73 -10.65
N GLN A 127 -2.86 10.02 -10.59
CA GLN A 127 -3.32 11.02 -11.54
C GLN A 127 -2.20 11.39 -12.51
N GLY A 128 -2.57 11.53 -13.77
CA GLY A 128 -1.67 11.97 -14.82
C GLY A 128 -2.28 13.02 -15.73
N THR A 129 -1.47 13.56 -16.64
CA THR A 129 -1.88 14.62 -17.57
C THR A 129 -2.86 14.15 -18.66
N LYS A 130 -3.00 12.83 -18.89
CA LYS A 130 -3.90 12.25 -19.91
C LYS A 130 -4.97 11.35 -19.33
N GLY A 131 -4.87 10.99 -18.05
CA GLY A 131 -5.81 10.07 -17.44
C GLY A 131 -5.41 9.75 -16.00
N SER A 132 -5.99 8.67 -15.47
CA SER A 132 -5.72 8.19 -14.11
C SER A 132 -5.78 6.68 -14.03
N TRP A 133 -5.08 6.11 -13.08
CA TRP A 133 -5.16 4.70 -12.70
C TRP A 133 -5.77 4.56 -11.30
N ASN A 134 -6.64 3.56 -11.13
CA ASN A 134 -7.24 3.19 -9.85
C ASN A 134 -7.03 1.69 -9.61
N SER A 135 -6.36 1.34 -8.53
CA SER A 135 -6.11 -0.06 -8.17
C SER A 135 -7.38 -0.79 -7.71
N ALA A 136 -8.34 -0.10 -7.12
CA ALA A 136 -9.57 -0.72 -6.63
C ALA A 136 -10.43 -1.30 -7.75
N ASP A 137 -10.44 -0.64 -8.92
CA ASP A 137 -11.18 -1.08 -10.10
C ASP A 137 -10.27 -1.80 -11.11
N HIS A 138 -8.95 -1.75 -10.90
CA HIS A 138 -7.91 -2.21 -11.84
C HIS A 138 -8.07 -1.58 -13.23
N GLU A 139 -8.39 -0.29 -13.29
CA GLU A 139 -8.72 0.43 -14.52
C GLU A 139 -7.82 1.65 -14.73
N ILE A 140 -7.56 1.93 -16.03
CA ILE A 140 -7.05 3.23 -16.46
C ILE A 140 -8.17 3.93 -17.22
N LYS A 141 -8.42 5.20 -16.85
CA LYS A 141 -9.42 6.06 -17.48
C LYS A 141 -8.75 7.28 -18.10
N ASP A 142 -9.30 7.73 -19.22
CA ASP A 142 -8.94 9.01 -19.82
C ASP A 142 -9.52 10.20 -19.02
N LEU A 143 -9.20 11.43 -19.41
CA LEU A 143 -9.72 12.64 -18.74
C LEU A 143 -11.23 12.84 -18.88
N ALA A 144 -11.87 12.14 -19.83
CA ALA A 144 -13.34 12.15 -20.00
C ALA A 144 -14.02 11.09 -19.13
N GLY A 145 -13.24 10.23 -18.43
CA GLY A 145 -13.73 9.16 -17.58
C GLY A 145 -14.00 7.85 -18.31
N ASN A 146 -13.65 7.73 -19.59
CA ASN A 146 -13.79 6.48 -20.33
C ASN A 146 -12.69 5.51 -19.90
N VAL A 147 -13.06 4.23 -19.70
CA VAL A 147 -12.09 3.16 -19.44
C VAL A 147 -11.32 2.88 -20.73
N ILE A 148 -10.01 3.10 -20.71
CA ILE A 148 -9.11 2.88 -21.85
C ILE A 148 -8.23 1.64 -21.66
N TRP A 149 -8.14 1.12 -20.46
CA TRP A 149 -7.52 -0.15 -20.11
C TRP A 149 -8.12 -0.70 -18.81
N LYS A 150 -8.23 -2.02 -18.76
CA LYS A 150 -8.63 -2.77 -17.58
C LYS A 150 -7.83 -4.04 -17.46
N TYR A 151 -7.42 -4.42 -16.25
CA TYR A 151 -6.77 -5.69 -15.98
C TYR A 151 -7.70 -6.85 -16.27
N ASP A 152 -7.22 -7.81 -17.07
CA ASP A 152 -7.96 -9.02 -17.41
C ASP A 152 -7.52 -10.16 -16.49
N GLU A 153 -8.27 -10.33 -15.41
CA GLU A 153 -8.00 -11.35 -14.39
C GLU A 153 -8.10 -12.78 -14.96
N GLU A 154 -9.01 -13.01 -15.90
CA GLU A 154 -9.19 -14.35 -16.50
C GLU A 154 -8.04 -14.69 -17.44
N ALA A 155 -7.55 -13.73 -18.21
CA ALA A 155 -6.35 -13.92 -19.03
C ALA A 155 -5.11 -14.15 -18.15
N ALA A 156 -4.97 -13.44 -17.06
CA ALA A 156 -3.87 -13.63 -16.12
C ALA A 156 -3.91 -15.02 -15.45
N LYS A 157 -5.08 -15.46 -15.00
CA LYS A 157 -5.27 -16.81 -14.48
C LYS A 157 -4.89 -17.89 -15.51
N ALA A 158 -5.30 -17.72 -16.76
CA ALA A 158 -4.98 -18.66 -17.83
C ALA A 158 -3.48 -18.71 -18.11
N GLN A 159 -2.80 -17.56 -18.08
CA GLN A 159 -1.36 -17.45 -18.31
C GLN A 159 -0.53 -18.11 -17.20
N TRP A 160 -0.86 -17.83 -15.95
CA TRP A 160 -0.04 -18.22 -14.80
C TRP A 160 -0.52 -19.51 -14.12
N GLN A 161 -1.70 -20.05 -14.46
CA GLN A 161 -2.38 -21.16 -13.79
C GLN A 161 -2.56 -20.91 -12.28
N GLN A 162 -2.38 -19.69 -11.87
CA GLN A 162 -2.38 -19.20 -10.50
C GLN A 162 -2.61 -17.68 -10.53
N HIS A 163 -3.32 -17.14 -9.54
CA HIS A 163 -3.58 -15.70 -9.40
C HIS A 163 -3.37 -15.18 -7.97
N ASP A 164 -3.03 -16.06 -7.04
CA ASP A 164 -2.69 -15.65 -5.68
C ASP A 164 -1.36 -14.88 -5.71
N PRO A 165 -1.35 -13.58 -5.36
CA PRO A 165 -0.15 -12.76 -5.43
C PRO A 165 0.98 -13.29 -4.54
N TYR A 166 0.68 -13.87 -3.39
CA TYR A 166 1.68 -14.47 -2.49
C TYR A 166 2.37 -15.69 -3.13
N VAL A 167 1.67 -16.45 -3.96
CA VAL A 167 2.28 -17.57 -4.71
C VAL A 167 3.08 -17.04 -5.89
N LEU A 168 2.57 -16.06 -6.62
CA LEU A 168 3.24 -15.47 -7.78
C LEU A 168 4.57 -14.81 -7.40
N GLU A 169 4.61 -14.08 -6.30
CA GLU A 169 5.82 -13.50 -5.70
C GLU A 169 6.91 -14.57 -5.51
N HIS A 170 6.58 -15.69 -4.87
CA HIS A 170 7.52 -16.79 -4.66
C HIS A 170 7.96 -17.45 -5.96
N VAL A 171 7.06 -17.63 -6.93
CA VAL A 171 7.38 -18.19 -8.25
C VAL A 171 8.36 -17.27 -8.98
N ASP A 172 8.14 -15.98 -8.93
CA ASP A 172 9.01 -15.00 -9.59
C ASP A 172 10.39 -14.96 -8.93
N TRP A 173 10.45 -14.87 -7.63
CA TRP A 173 11.69 -14.93 -6.85
C TRP A 173 12.53 -16.20 -7.17
N VAL A 174 11.89 -17.39 -7.16
CA VAL A 174 12.57 -18.65 -7.51
C VAL A 174 13.08 -18.64 -8.93
N ASN A 175 12.33 -18.04 -9.88
CA ASN A 175 12.78 -17.93 -11.28
C ASN A 175 13.99 -17.01 -11.42
N HIS A 176 14.04 -15.89 -10.69
CA HIS A 176 15.22 -15.00 -10.66
C HIS A 176 16.45 -15.73 -10.11
N ILE A 177 16.31 -16.48 -9.00
CA ILE A 177 17.39 -17.33 -8.48
C ILE A 177 17.90 -18.33 -9.52
N ARG A 178 17.00 -19.05 -10.21
CA ARG A 178 17.34 -20.04 -11.24
C ARG A 178 18.06 -19.44 -12.44
N ARG A 179 17.70 -18.21 -12.81
CA ARG A 179 18.31 -17.49 -13.94
C ARG A 179 19.60 -16.77 -13.55
N GLY A 180 19.90 -16.64 -12.26
CA GLY A 180 21.03 -15.85 -11.76
C GLY A 180 20.87 -14.35 -12.01
N THR A 181 19.63 -13.86 -12.09
CA THR A 181 19.30 -12.45 -12.24
C THR A 181 18.95 -11.83 -10.89
N ALA A 182 19.22 -10.53 -10.73
CA ALA A 182 18.72 -9.80 -9.55
C ALA A 182 17.19 -9.73 -9.60
N HIS A 183 16.56 -9.81 -8.43
CA HIS A 183 15.16 -9.45 -8.27
C HIS A 183 15.09 -7.93 -8.13
N ASP A 184 14.22 -7.28 -8.89
CA ASP A 184 14.15 -5.82 -8.96
C ASP A 184 13.19 -5.20 -7.91
N GLU A 185 12.74 -5.99 -6.93
CA GLU A 185 11.87 -5.57 -5.82
C GLU A 185 12.58 -5.52 -4.48
#